data_be7ed617ee897fbd1239551b7ff6531f
#
_entry.id   be7ed617ee897fbd1239551b7ff6531f
#
_cell.length_a   1.000
_cell.length_b   1.000
_cell.length_c   1.000
_cell.angle_alpha   90.00
_cell.angle_beta   90.00
_cell.angle_gamma   90.00
#
_symmetry.space_group_name_H-M   'P 1'
#
loop_
_entity.id
_entity.type
_entity.pdbx_description
1 polymer ?
#
loop_
_entity_poly.entity_id
_entity_poly.type
_entity_poly.pdbx_seq_one_letter_code
_entity_poly.pdbx_strand_id
1 'polypeptide(L)'
;DIIVYMNPSAITRYHKNLTGKSIKDCHPPKANEQIDKVVAWFRESKDNNIIYTYRNDEENKDVYMVALRDDDGTLIGYYEKHEYRNKETVGLYQPKK
;
A
#
# COMPACT_ATOMS: atom_id res chain seq x y z
N ASP A 1 2.91 9.53 9.54
CA ASP A 1 2.54 8.80 8.29
C ASP A 1 2.47 9.76 7.09
N ILE A 2 3.61 10.33 6.75
CA ILE A 2 3.72 11.25 5.61
C ILE A 2 3.95 10.46 4.33
N ILE A 3 3.24 10.82 3.26
CA ILE A 3 3.41 10.21 1.95
C ILE A 3 4.70 10.76 1.34
N VAL A 4 5.69 9.89 1.12
CA VAL A 4 6.98 10.30 0.56
C VAL A 4 7.06 10.09 -0.95
N TYR A 5 6.18 9.27 -1.51
CA TYR A 5 6.15 9.01 -2.95
C TYR A 5 4.78 8.48 -3.38
N MET A 6 4.34 8.92 -4.56
CA MET A 6 3.19 8.35 -5.26
C MET A 6 3.60 8.06 -6.69
N ASN A 7 3.39 6.82 -7.16
CA ASN A 7 3.63 6.52 -8.56
C ASN A 7 2.51 7.11 -9.44
N PRO A 8 2.70 7.18 -10.78
CA PRO A 8 1.70 7.79 -11.67
C PRO A 8 0.30 7.18 -11.55
N SER A 9 0.19 5.86 -11.36
CA SER A 9 -1.11 5.21 -11.19
C SER A 9 -1.83 5.67 -9.93
N ALA A 10 -1.09 5.85 -8.83
CA ALA A 10 -1.66 6.34 -7.57
C ALA A 10 -2.12 7.79 -7.69
N ILE A 11 -1.34 8.64 -8.38
CA ILE A 11 -1.73 10.03 -8.61
C ILE A 11 -3.03 10.11 -9.40
N THR A 12 -3.16 9.30 -10.44
CA THR A 12 -4.38 9.22 -11.25
C THR A 12 -5.58 8.78 -10.40
N ARG A 13 -5.40 7.79 -9.53
CA ARG A 13 -6.46 7.26 -8.67
C ARG A 13 -6.99 8.31 -7.69
N TYR A 14 -6.10 9.09 -7.07
CA TYR A 14 -6.48 10.10 -6.10
C TYR A 14 -6.70 11.48 -6.73
N HIS A 15 -6.55 11.59 -8.04
CA HIS A 15 -6.73 12.81 -8.84
C HIS A 15 -5.75 13.93 -8.50
N LYS A 16 -4.72 13.65 -7.68
CA LYS A 16 -3.67 14.62 -7.36
C LYS A 16 -2.49 13.94 -6.66
N ASN A 17 -1.34 14.59 -6.71
CA ASN A 17 -0.16 14.14 -5.99
C ASN A 17 -0.26 14.59 -4.52
N LEU A 18 -0.29 13.63 -3.61
CA LEU A 18 -0.41 13.86 -2.17
C LEU A 18 0.93 13.73 -1.44
N THR A 19 2.05 13.64 -2.16
CA THR A 19 3.38 13.56 -1.57
C THR A 19 3.60 14.73 -0.61
N GLY A 20 4.12 14.45 0.57
CA GLY A 20 4.30 15.44 1.63
C GLY A 20 3.10 15.61 2.55
N LYS A 21 1.95 15.07 2.20
CA LYS A 21 0.76 15.09 3.05
C LYS A 21 0.74 13.87 3.97
N SER A 22 0.03 13.99 5.09
CA SER A 22 -0.23 12.83 5.93
C SER A 22 -1.20 11.89 5.22
N ILE A 23 -0.91 10.60 5.23
CA ILE A 23 -1.83 9.60 4.68
C ILE A 23 -3.18 9.65 5.40
N LYS A 24 -3.22 10.07 6.64
CA LYS A 24 -4.44 10.19 7.43
C LYS A 24 -5.36 11.30 6.95
N ASP A 25 -4.83 12.30 6.25
CA ASP A 25 -5.63 13.40 5.70
C ASP A 25 -6.48 12.98 4.50
N CYS A 26 -6.12 11.88 3.84
CA CYS A 26 -6.84 11.40 2.66
C CYS A 26 -7.72 10.17 2.93
N HIS A 27 -7.89 9.80 4.20
CA HIS A 27 -8.70 8.66 4.61
C HIS A 27 -9.69 9.05 5.71
N PRO A 28 -10.89 8.41 5.76
CA PRO A 28 -11.81 8.63 6.86
C PRO A 28 -11.25 8.11 8.19
N PRO A 29 -11.77 8.59 9.35
CA PRO A 29 -11.26 8.17 10.67
C PRO A 29 -11.22 6.66 10.88
N LYS A 30 -12.20 5.92 10.38
CA LYS A 30 -12.23 4.46 10.51
C LYS A 30 -11.06 3.80 9.78
N ALA A 31 -10.73 4.29 8.58
CA ALA A 31 -9.59 3.78 7.81
C ALA A 31 -8.27 4.14 8.51
N ASN A 32 -8.16 5.33 9.09
CA ASN A 32 -6.98 5.73 9.86
C ASN A 32 -6.76 4.83 11.07
N GLU A 33 -7.82 4.44 11.75
CA GLU A 33 -7.76 3.50 12.86
C GLU A 33 -7.22 2.13 12.41
N GLN A 34 -7.64 1.65 11.25
CA GLN A 34 -7.12 0.41 10.67
C GLN A 34 -5.64 0.52 10.31
N ILE A 35 -5.21 1.64 9.75
CA ILE A 35 -3.80 1.89 9.45
C ILE A 35 -2.97 1.82 10.73
N ASP A 36 -3.42 2.46 11.81
CA ASP A 36 -2.72 2.43 13.10
C ASP A 36 -2.57 0.99 13.64
N LYS A 37 -3.61 0.19 13.51
CA LYS A 37 -3.57 -1.22 13.92
C LYS A 37 -2.56 -2.03 13.12
N VAL A 38 -2.50 -1.81 11.82
CA VAL A 38 -1.56 -2.50 10.95
C VAL A 38 -0.12 -2.12 11.27
N VAL A 39 0.14 -0.83 11.47
CA VAL A 39 1.49 -0.35 11.84
C VAL A 39 1.92 -0.94 13.18
N ALA A 40 1.02 -0.99 14.16
CA ALA A 40 1.32 -1.62 15.45
C ALA A 40 1.66 -3.10 15.28
N TRP A 41 0.93 -3.82 14.43
CA TRP A 41 1.20 -5.23 14.13
C TRP A 41 2.56 -5.42 13.46
N PHE A 42 2.94 -4.54 12.52
CA PHE A 42 4.28 -4.59 11.93
C PHE A 42 5.38 -4.43 13.00
N ARG A 43 5.12 -3.61 14.03
CA ARG A 43 6.09 -3.39 15.10
C ARG A 43 6.22 -4.54 16.09
N GLU A 44 5.21 -5.41 16.17
CA GLU A 44 5.22 -6.53 17.10
C GLU A 44 6.26 -7.59 16.76
N SER A 45 6.57 -7.78 15.49
CA SER A 45 7.52 -8.78 15.04
C SER A 45 8.11 -8.42 13.68
N LYS A 46 9.41 -8.71 13.50
CA LYS A 46 10.10 -8.56 12.21
C LYS A 46 9.55 -9.49 11.13
N ASP A 47 8.75 -10.49 11.51
CA ASP A 47 8.13 -11.42 10.57
C ASP A 47 6.79 -10.92 10.04
N ASN A 48 6.24 -9.85 10.64
CA ASN A 48 4.97 -9.26 10.24
C ASN A 48 5.20 -8.22 9.15
N ASN A 49 5.11 -8.62 7.88
CA ASN A 49 5.56 -7.78 6.76
C ASN A 49 4.51 -7.49 5.69
N ILE A 50 3.40 -8.21 5.67
CA ILE A 50 2.35 -7.99 4.67
C ILE A 50 1.00 -8.36 5.28
N ILE A 51 -0.01 -7.57 4.98
CA ILE A 51 -1.38 -7.84 5.41
C ILE A 51 -2.37 -7.46 4.30
N TYR A 52 -3.40 -8.29 4.13
CA TYR A 52 -4.49 -8.06 3.19
C TYR A 52 -5.47 -7.09 3.84
N THR A 53 -5.64 -5.89 3.27
CA THR A 53 -6.41 -4.82 3.90
C THR A 53 -7.77 -4.56 3.26
N TYR A 54 -7.91 -4.80 1.95
CA TYR A 54 -9.12 -4.41 1.26
C TYR A 54 -9.31 -5.17 -0.04
N ARG A 55 -10.56 -5.49 -0.34
CA ARG A 55 -10.95 -6.13 -1.60
C ARG A 55 -11.91 -5.23 -2.35
N ASN A 56 -11.59 -4.90 -3.60
CA ASN A 56 -12.46 -4.14 -4.46
C ASN A 56 -12.96 -5.05 -5.60
N ASP A 57 -14.19 -5.53 -5.48
CA ASP A 57 -14.76 -6.46 -6.46
C ASP A 57 -15.11 -5.77 -7.78
N GLU A 58 -15.47 -4.49 -7.76
CA GLU A 58 -15.78 -3.76 -8.98
C GLU A 58 -14.55 -3.59 -9.87
N GLU A 59 -13.40 -3.29 -9.26
CA GLU A 59 -12.13 -3.16 -9.97
C GLU A 59 -11.37 -4.49 -10.06
N ASN A 60 -11.89 -5.54 -9.44
CA ASN A 60 -11.29 -6.88 -9.41
C ASN A 60 -9.84 -6.83 -8.91
N LYS A 61 -9.63 -6.17 -7.77
CA LYS A 61 -8.29 -6.05 -7.19
C LYS A 61 -8.29 -6.29 -5.69
N ASP A 62 -7.12 -6.67 -5.21
CA ASP A 62 -6.82 -6.81 -3.80
C ASP A 62 -5.80 -5.74 -3.39
N VAL A 63 -5.94 -5.23 -2.17
CA VAL A 63 -5.06 -4.20 -1.63
C VAL A 63 -4.36 -4.74 -0.39
N TYR A 64 -3.06 -4.50 -0.31
CA TYR A 64 -2.21 -4.95 0.80
C TYR A 64 -1.42 -3.77 1.35
N MET A 65 -1.09 -3.83 2.62
CA MET A 65 -0.03 -2.99 3.21
C MET A 65 1.22 -3.84 3.41
N VAL A 66 2.36 -3.30 3.03
CA VAL A 66 3.65 -3.99 3.07
C VAL A 66 4.64 -3.16 3.87
N ALA A 67 5.28 -3.80 4.86
CA ALA A 67 6.27 -3.14 5.70
C ALA A 67 7.57 -2.90 4.93
N LEU A 68 8.21 -1.75 5.17
CA LEU A 68 9.55 -1.45 4.71
C LEU A 68 10.48 -1.51 5.91
N ARG A 69 11.54 -2.30 5.83
CA ARG A 69 12.51 -2.47 6.91
C ARG A 69 13.93 -2.25 6.40
N ASP A 70 14.79 -1.76 7.29
CA ASP A 70 16.23 -1.67 7.00
C ASP A 70 16.90 -3.03 7.18
N ASP A 71 18.22 -3.07 7.02
CA ASP A 71 19.00 -4.32 7.10
C ASP A 71 18.92 -4.97 8.48
N ASP A 72 18.66 -4.21 9.53
CA ASP A 72 18.51 -4.72 10.89
C ASP A 72 17.09 -5.21 11.18
N GLY A 73 16.17 -5.05 10.23
CA GLY A 73 14.76 -5.40 10.42
C GLY A 73 13.95 -4.31 11.10
N THR A 74 14.52 -3.13 11.31
CA THR A 74 13.79 -2.00 11.89
C THR A 74 12.76 -1.47 10.91
N LEU A 75 11.53 -1.25 11.37
CA LEU A 75 10.46 -0.70 10.55
C LEU A 75 10.76 0.76 10.23
N ILE A 76 10.94 1.08 8.95
CA ILE A 76 11.22 2.45 8.50
C ILE A 76 10.03 3.06 7.74
N GLY A 77 9.02 2.29 7.43
CA GLY A 77 7.84 2.77 6.74
C GLY A 77 7.01 1.62 6.19
N TYR A 78 6.09 1.96 5.33
CA TYR A 78 5.26 0.97 4.66
C TYR A 78 4.76 1.54 3.32
N TYR A 79 4.27 0.65 2.44
CA TYR A 79 3.60 1.07 1.22
C TYR A 79 2.32 0.27 1.02
N GLU A 80 1.45 0.81 0.18
CA GLU A 80 0.20 0.18 -0.23
C GLU A 80 0.39 -0.47 -1.60
N LYS A 81 0.04 -1.74 -1.70
CA LYS A 81 0.15 -2.51 -2.93
C LYS A 81 -1.26 -2.85 -3.43
N HIS A 82 -1.53 -2.52 -4.69
CA HIS A 82 -2.77 -2.89 -5.38
C HIS A 82 -2.46 -3.98 -6.39
N GLU A 83 -3.16 -5.10 -6.30
CA GLU A 83 -2.94 -6.24 -7.17
C GLU A 83 -4.24 -6.65 -7.86
N TYR A 84 -4.26 -6.58 -9.18
CA TYR A 84 -5.42 -6.98 -9.96
C TYR A 84 -5.45 -8.50 -10.10
N ARG A 85 -6.65 -9.09 -9.94
CA ARG A 85 -6.84 -10.55 -9.99
C ARG A 85 -7.00 -11.09 -11.40
N ASN A 86 -7.01 -10.22 -12.41
CA ASN A 86 -7.12 -10.64 -13.80
C ASN A 86 -5.87 -11.41 -14.22
N LYS A 87 -6.10 -12.47 -15.01
CA LYS A 87 -5.00 -13.25 -15.55
C LYS A 87 -4.07 -12.36 -16.38
N GLU A 88 -2.77 -12.53 -16.16
CA GLU A 88 -1.76 -11.82 -16.95
C GLU A 88 -1.82 -12.30 -18.42
N THR A 89 -1.85 -11.35 -19.34
CA THR A 89 -1.91 -11.62 -20.78
C THR A 89 -0.62 -11.27 -21.53
N VAL A 90 0.32 -10.62 -20.84
CA VAL A 90 1.61 -10.28 -21.40
C VAL A 90 2.58 -11.44 -21.18
N GLY A 91 3.48 -11.69 -22.14
CA GLY A 91 4.49 -12.76 -22.01
C GLY A 91 5.46 -12.49 -20.86
N LEU A 92 6.06 -13.57 -20.33
CA LEU A 92 7.06 -13.46 -19.29
C LEU A 92 8.24 -12.58 -19.76
N TYR A 93 8.70 -11.71 -18.85
CA TYR A 93 9.79 -10.76 -19.10
C TYR A 93 9.51 -9.73 -20.20
N GLN A 94 8.24 -9.52 -20.55
CA GLN A 94 7.83 -8.50 -21.52
C GLN A 94 7.11 -7.37 -20.79
N PRO A 95 7.50 -6.09 -21.00
CA PRO A 95 6.81 -4.97 -20.37
C PRO A 95 5.38 -4.84 -20.86
N LYS A 96 4.48 -4.42 -19.97
CA LYS A 96 3.12 -4.05 -20.33
C LYS A 96 3.15 -2.75 -21.13
N LYS A 97 2.29 -2.66 -22.12
CA LYS A 97 2.12 -1.43 -22.90
C LYS A 97 1.22 -0.43 -22.18
#